data_8652efeab1d9cc3f0797644083b75ec0
#
_entry.id   8652efeab1d9cc3f0797644083b75ec0
#
_cell.length_a   1.000
_cell.length_b   1.000
_cell.length_c   1.000
_cell.angle_alpha   90.00
_cell.angle_beta   90.00
_cell.angle_gamma   90.00
#
_symmetry.space_group_name_H-M   'P 1'
#
loop_
_entity.id
_entity.type
_entity.pdbx_description
1 polymer ?
#
loop_
_entity_poly.entity_id
_entity_poly.type
_entity_poly.pdbx_seq_one_letter_code
_entity_poly.pdbx_strand_id
1 'polypeptide(L)' 'MLNVIIKDLAGDNSYYLKLSEEQYRLLEWFVERGMLADVRVEKFEGIEFKEI' A
#
# COMPACT_ATOMS: atom_id res chain seq x y z
N MET A 1 2.13 7.33 11.64
CA MET A 1 2.31 6.68 10.33
C MET A 1 1.19 5.71 10.05
N LEU A 2 0.86 5.55 8.79
CA LEU A 2 -0.18 4.62 8.37
C LEU A 2 0.40 3.25 8.07
N ASN A 3 -0.29 2.22 8.48
CA ASN A 3 0.04 0.85 8.10
C ASN A 3 -0.64 0.55 6.76
N VAL A 4 0.15 0.19 5.78
CA VAL A 4 -0.31 0.03 4.40
C VAL A 4 0.12 -1.32 3.85
N ILE A 5 -0.79 -1.98 3.17
CA ILE A 5 -0.48 -3.19 2.41
C ILE A 5 -0.58 -2.84 0.93
N ILE A 6 0.46 -3.16 0.20
CA ILE A 6 0.47 -3.06 -1.26
C ILE A 6 0.39 -4.49 -1.80
N LYS A 7 -0.64 -4.76 -2.57
CA LYS A 7 -0.83 -6.06 -3.21
C LYS A 7 -0.46 -5.98 -4.67
N ASP A 8 0.50 -6.80 -5.06
CA ASP A 8 0.86 -7.00 -6.46
C ASP A 8 -0.01 -8.14 -7.00
N LEU A 9 -1.05 -7.79 -7.73
CA LEU A 9 -2.01 -8.76 -8.22
C LEU A 9 -1.44 -9.66 -9.31
N ALA A 10 -0.49 -9.16 -10.08
CA ALA A 10 0.14 -9.93 -11.14
C ALA A 10 1.07 -11.02 -10.59
N GLY A 11 1.82 -10.69 -9.55
CA GLY A 11 2.77 -11.62 -8.93
C GLY A 11 2.25 -12.30 -7.67
N ASP A 12 1.03 -11.98 -7.24
CA ASP A 12 0.42 -12.50 -6.03
C ASP A 12 1.28 -12.27 -4.78
N ASN A 13 1.94 -11.13 -4.72
CA ASN A 13 2.78 -10.72 -3.59
C ASN A 13 2.10 -9.63 -2.77
N SER A 14 2.41 -9.59 -1.49
CA SER A 14 1.94 -8.53 -0.60
C SER A 14 3.13 -7.92 0.13
N TYR A 15 3.11 -6.59 0.21
CA TYR A 15 4.15 -5.82 0.87
C TYR A 15 3.54 -4.98 1.98
N TYR A 16 4.15 -5.01 3.15
CA TYR A 16 3.65 -4.32 4.34
C TYR A 16 4.58 -3.16 4.65
N LEU A 17 4.04 -1.96 4.63
CA LEU A 17 4.81 -0.72 4.78
C LEU A 17 4.19 0.20 5.80
N LYS A 18 5.04 1.04 6.39
CA LYS A 18 4.58 2.19 7.17
C LYS A 18 4.86 3.44 6.37
N LEU A 19 3.82 4.20 6.07
CA LEU A 19 3.92 5.40 5.26
C LEU A 19 3.34 6.61 6.02
N SER A 20 3.87 7.79 5.72
CA SER A 20 3.24 9.03 6.14
C SER A 20 1.97 9.26 5.33
N GLU A 21 1.10 10.16 5.78
CA GLU A 21 -0.10 10.50 5.03
C GLU A 21 0.22 11.04 3.64
N GLU A 22 1.26 11.85 3.52
CA GLU A 22 1.68 12.39 2.22
C GLU A 22 2.13 11.29 1.27
N GLN A 23 2.92 10.35 1.78
CA GLN A 23 3.38 9.21 0.98
C GLN A 23 2.20 8.34 0.54
N TYR A 24 1.28 8.10 1.45
CA TYR A 24 0.09 7.31 1.14
C TYR A 24 -0.78 7.97 0.07
N ARG A 25 -1.00 9.28 0.18
CA ARG A 25 -1.78 10.05 -0.80
C ARG A 25 -1.15 10.02 -2.18
N LEU A 26 0.17 10.14 -2.23
CA LEU A 26 0.90 10.09 -3.50
C LEU A 26 0.77 8.72 -4.15
N LEU A 27 0.91 7.67 -3.36
CA LEU A 27 0.76 6.30 -3.84
C LEU A 27 -0.66 6.05 -4.35
N GLU A 28 -1.66 6.47 -3.61
CA GLU A 28 -3.07 6.35 -3.99
C GLU A 28 -3.36 7.10 -5.30
N TRP A 29 -2.77 8.28 -5.44
CA TRP A 29 -2.89 9.07 -6.65
C TRP A 29 -2.34 8.31 -7.88
N PHE A 30 -1.18 7.68 -7.74
CA PHE A 30 -0.61 6.87 -8.82
C PHE A 30 -1.51 5.70 -9.20
N VAL A 31 -2.07 5.03 -8.20
CA VAL A 31 -2.97 3.89 -8.42
C VAL A 31 -4.24 4.33 -9.13
N GLU A 32 -4.84 5.43 -8.68
CA GLU A 32 -6.07 5.97 -9.29
C GLU A 32 -5.88 6.40 -10.73
N ARG A 33 -4.70 6.89 -11.07
CA ARG A 33 -4.36 7.30 -12.42
C ARG A 33 -3.99 6.15 -13.34
N GLY A 34 -3.96 4.94 -12.82
CA GLY A 34 -3.59 3.76 -13.61
C GLY A 34 -2.12 3.69 -13.97
N MET A 35 -1.28 4.44 -13.28
CA MET A 35 0.17 4.41 -13.52
C MET A 35 0.82 3.15 -12.96
N LEU A 36 0.17 2.52 -11.99
CA LEU A 36 0.60 1.26 -11.40
C LEU A 36 -0.42 0.19 -11.75
N ALA A 37 -0.12 -0.60 -12.77
CA ALA A 37 -0.99 -1.68 -13.22
C ALA A 37 -0.94 -2.85 -12.23
N ASP A 38 -2.08 -3.48 -12.02
CA ASP A 38 -2.20 -4.68 -11.19
C ASP A 38 -1.70 -4.50 -9.75
N VAL A 39 -1.84 -3.28 -9.21
CA VAL A 39 -1.46 -2.97 -7.84
C VAL A 39 -2.69 -2.49 -7.08
N ARG A 40 -2.86 -3.01 -5.88
CA ARG A 40 -3.92 -2.58 -4.96
C ARG A 40 -3.29 -2.11 -3.67
N VAL A 41 -3.77 -0.98 -3.16
CA VAL A 41 -3.27 -0.39 -1.92
C VAL A 41 -4.40 -0.39 -0.89
N GLU A 42 -4.12 -0.91 0.30
CA GLU A 42 -5.08 -0.92 1.40
C GLU A 42 -4.46 -0.31 2.65
N LYS A 43 -5.22 0.50 3.35
CA LYS A 43 -4.81 1.12 4.59
C LYS A 43 -5.42 0.38 5.77
N PHE A 44 -4.62 0.12 6.80
CA PHE A 44 -5.09 -0.50 8.04
C PHE A 44 -4.86 0.45 9.20
N GLU A 45 -5.87 0.61 10.04
CA GLU A 45 -5.77 1.37 11.27
C GLU A 45 -5.75 0.42 12.46
N GLY A 46 -4.89 0.71 13.42
CA GLY A 46 -4.82 -0.06 14.66
C GLY A 46 -4.20 -1.44 14.54
N ILE A 47 -3.63 -1.78 13.41
CA ILE A 47 -2.95 -3.05 13.20
C ILE A 47 -1.46 -2.81 13.11
N GLU A 48 -0.69 -3.50 13.94
CA GLU A 48 0.75 -3.49 13.84
C GLU A 48 1.20 -4.69 13.01
N PHE A 49 2.06 -4.42 12.05
CA PHE A 49 2.68 -5.50 11.29
C PHE A 49 3.76 -6.14 12.14
N LYS A 50 3.75 -7.44 12.21
CA LYS A 50 4.82 -8.17 12.86
C LYS A 50 5.96 -8.31 11.87
N GLU A 51 7.14 -7.87 12.29
CA GLU A 51 8.35 -8.15 11.53
C GLU A 51 8.68 -9.64 11.70
N ILE A 52 8.97 -10.23 10.61
CA ILE A 52 9.36 -11.64 10.57
C ILE A 52 10.87 -11.76 10.67
#